data_c166f5238042d358838409a5fb627cba
#
_entry.id   c166f5238042d358838409a5fb627cba
#
_cell.length_a   1.000
_cell.length_b   1.000
_cell.length_c   1.000
_cell.angle_alpha   90.00
_cell.angle_beta   90.00
_cell.angle_gamma   90.00
#
_symmetry.space_group_name_H-M   'P 1'
#
loop_
_entity.id
_entity.type
_entity.pdbx_description
1 polymer ?
#
loop_
_entity_poly.entity_id
_entity_poly.type
_entity_poly.pdbx_seq_one_letter_code
_entity_poly.pdbx_strand_id
1 'polypeptide(L)'
;GGPLALLDCAVDVPCQSGLEAAGSEGRLAVDRAFSAKNFDVGISIVRGEATESVDIPAANAYTRMVEHFGRAVAGAEPIRYGSEDAIGNARTIDAAFASARERLTS
;
A
#
# COMPACT_ATOMS: atom_id res chain seq x y z
N GLY A 1 14.36 18.38 -3.06
CA GLY A 1 13.13 17.79 -3.56
C GLY A 1 12.53 16.85 -2.52
N GLY A 2 11.21 16.75 -2.51
CA GLY A 2 10.48 15.81 -1.66
C GLY A 2 10.33 14.44 -2.33
N PRO A 3 9.67 13.47 -1.66
CA PRO A 3 9.36 12.19 -2.26
C PRO A 3 8.40 12.36 -3.45
N LEU A 4 8.59 11.53 -4.47
CA LEU A 4 7.73 11.45 -5.64
C LEU A 4 6.95 10.13 -5.58
N ALA A 5 5.64 10.17 -5.77
CA ALA A 5 4.80 8.99 -5.93
C ALA A 5 4.21 8.96 -7.34
N LEU A 6 4.27 7.81 -7.98
CA LEU A 6 3.61 7.50 -9.25
C LEU A 6 2.55 6.44 -9.00
N LEU A 7 1.33 6.72 -9.43
CA LEU A 7 0.20 5.81 -9.28
C LEU A 7 -0.44 5.60 -10.65
N ASP A 8 -0.71 4.36 -10.98
CA ASP A 8 -1.49 3.99 -12.15
C ASP A 8 -2.54 2.94 -11.78
N CYS A 9 -3.64 2.94 -12.46
CA CYS A 9 -4.66 1.91 -12.36
C CYS A 9 -5.39 1.74 -13.70
N ALA A 10 -5.78 0.51 -13.99
CA ALA A 10 -6.56 0.19 -15.17
C ALA A 10 -7.58 -0.90 -14.85
N VAL A 11 -8.71 -0.88 -15.55
CA VAL A 11 -9.83 -1.81 -15.34
C VAL A 11 -9.80 -2.96 -16.35
N ASP A 12 -9.32 -2.70 -17.57
CA ASP A 12 -9.39 -3.62 -18.70
C ASP A 12 -8.07 -4.34 -18.98
N VAL A 13 -7.23 -4.51 -17.95
CA VAL A 13 -5.97 -5.26 -18.06
C VAL A 13 -5.97 -6.46 -17.11
N PRO A 14 -5.18 -7.50 -17.40
CA PRO A 14 -5.01 -8.59 -16.44
C PRO A 14 -4.64 -8.06 -15.07
N CYS A 15 -5.20 -8.67 -14.01
CA CYS A 15 -4.98 -8.22 -12.65
C CYS A 15 -3.48 -8.20 -12.33
N GLN A 16 -2.93 -7.00 -12.28
CA GLN A 16 -1.54 -6.74 -11.92
C GLN A 16 -1.56 -5.69 -10.80
N SER A 17 -1.00 -6.03 -9.67
CA SER A 17 -0.89 -5.11 -8.55
C SER A 17 0.49 -5.22 -7.95
N GLY A 18 1.18 -4.12 -7.85
CA GLY A 18 2.52 -4.05 -7.29
C GLY A 18 2.73 -2.75 -6.55
N LEU A 19 3.71 -2.75 -5.68
CA LEU A 19 4.21 -1.56 -5.00
C LEU A 19 5.72 -1.59 -5.06
N GLU A 20 6.31 -0.48 -5.45
CA GLU A 20 7.75 -0.28 -5.40
C GLU A 20 8.07 0.99 -4.63
N ALA A 21 9.04 0.93 -3.75
CA ALA A 21 9.61 2.08 -3.06
C ALA A 21 11.11 2.09 -3.27
N ALA A 22 11.65 3.21 -3.72
CA ALA A 22 13.08 3.39 -3.92
C ALA A 22 13.59 4.58 -3.11
N GLY A 23 14.73 4.42 -2.48
CA GLY A 23 15.41 5.43 -1.69
C GLY A 23 16.92 5.38 -1.88
N SER A 24 17.65 6.24 -1.17
CA SER A 24 19.11 6.33 -1.24
C SER A 24 19.82 5.05 -0.79
N GLU A 25 19.18 4.23 0.04
CA GLU A 25 19.79 3.02 0.63
C GLU A 25 19.37 1.73 -0.08
N GLY A 26 18.39 1.81 -1.00
CA GLY A 26 17.94 0.64 -1.72
C GLY A 26 16.54 0.75 -2.29
N ARG A 27 16.02 -0.38 -2.72
CA ARG A 27 14.70 -0.53 -3.33
C ARG A 27 13.95 -1.68 -2.67
N LEU A 28 12.65 -1.48 -2.47
CA LEU A 28 11.73 -2.51 -2.03
C LEU A 28 10.67 -2.71 -3.11
N ALA A 29 10.36 -3.94 -3.44
CA ALA A 29 9.29 -4.29 -4.36
C ALA A 29 8.39 -5.35 -3.75
N VAL A 30 7.09 -5.19 -3.93
CA VAL A 30 6.06 -6.11 -3.44
C VAL A 30 5.14 -6.46 -4.60
N ASP A 31 5.18 -7.71 -5.02
CA ASP A 31 4.25 -8.23 -6.00
C ASP A 31 2.89 -8.52 -5.34
N ARG A 32 1.81 -8.24 -6.05
CA ARG A 32 0.44 -8.45 -5.56
C ARG A 32 0.16 -7.77 -4.22
N ALA A 33 0.70 -6.56 -4.03
CA ALA A 33 0.63 -5.80 -2.78
C ALA A 33 -0.80 -5.62 -2.23
N PHE A 34 -1.82 -5.62 -3.09
CA PHE A 34 -3.22 -5.38 -2.73
C PHE A 34 -4.10 -6.63 -2.80
N SER A 35 -3.53 -7.81 -3.03
CA SER A 35 -4.29 -9.05 -3.30
C SER A 35 -3.87 -10.23 -2.43
N ALA A 36 -3.44 -10.01 -1.20
CA ALA A 36 -2.87 -11.02 -0.30
C ALA A 36 -3.87 -12.10 0.22
N LYS A 37 -5.08 -12.15 -0.33
CA LYS A 37 -6.16 -12.99 0.22
C LYS A 37 -5.90 -14.49 0.14
N ASN A 38 -5.24 -14.98 -0.94
CA ASN A 38 -5.10 -16.42 -1.20
C ASN A 38 -3.70 -16.80 -1.70
N PHE A 39 -2.73 -15.90 -1.60
CA PHE A 39 -1.39 -16.10 -2.13
C PHE A 39 -0.36 -15.61 -1.14
N ASP A 40 0.74 -16.31 -1.06
CA ASP A 40 1.93 -15.78 -0.41
C ASP A 40 2.41 -14.55 -1.19
N VAL A 41 2.85 -13.53 -0.47
CA VAL A 41 3.36 -12.28 -1.04
C VAL A 41 4.86 -12.22 -0.81
N GLY A 42 5.63 -12.14 -1.90
CA GLY A 42 7.07 -11.92 -1.83
C GLY A 42 7.39 -10.43 -1.73
N ILE A 43 8.25 -10.08 -0.78
CA ILE A 43 8.87 -8.76 -0.69
C ILE A 43 10.33 -8.91 -1.11
N SER A 44 10.74 -8.20 -2.16
CA SER A 44 12.13 -8.13 -2.59
C SER A 44 12.76 -6.84 -2.08
N ILE A 45 13.89 -6.94 -1.40
CA ILE A 45 14.65 -5.81 -0.88
C ILE A 45 16.05 -5.84 -1.50
N VAL A 46 16.40 -4.78 -2.22
CA VAL A 46 17.71 -4.64 -2.87
C VAL A 46 18.49 -3.53 -2.21
N ARG A 47 19.70 -3.84 -1.73
CA ARG A 47 20.65 -2.88 -1.16
C ARG A 47 22.01 -3.07 -1.79
N GLY A 48 22.42 -2.13 -2.64
CA GLY A 48 23.63 -2.29 -3.45
C GLY A 48 23.52 -3.52 -4.36
N GLU A 49 24.44 -4.47 -4.22
CA GLU A 49 24.41 -5.74 -4.97
C GLU A 49 23.66 -6.88 -4.24
N ALA A 50 23.25 -6.66 -2.99
CA ALA A 50 22.56 -7.65 -2.19
C ALA A 50 21.04 -7.60 -2.44
N THR A 51 20.46 -8.79 -2.61
CA THR A 51 19.01 -8.98 -2.72
C THR A 51 18.54 -9.92 -1.62
N GLU A 52 17.59 -9.47 -0.85
CA GLU A 52 16.89 -10.24 0.19
C GLU A 52 15.44 -10.47 -0.24
N SER A 53 14.91 -11.66 -0.02
CA SER A 53 13.51 -11.98 -0.24
C SER A 53 12.85 -12.35 1.09
N VAL A 54 11.69 -11.76 1.36
CA VAL A 54 10.87 -12.04 2.54
C VAL A 54 9.52 -12.53 2.06
N ASP A 55 9.18 -13.77 2.42
CA ASP A 55 7.87 -14.34 2.08
C ASP A 55 6.87 -14.08 3.20
N ILE A 56 5.76 -13.48 2.85
CA ILE A 56 4.62 -13.22 3.74
C ILE A 56 3.53 -14.24 3.42
N PRO A 57 3.20 -15.14 4.37
CA PRO A 57 2.16 -16.13 4.15
C PRO A 57 0.80 -15.51 3.82
N ALA A 58 0.05 -16.18 2.97
CA ALA A 58 -1.31 -15.79 2.61
C ALA A 58 -2.17 -15.55 3.84
N ALA A 59 -2.93 -14.47 3.83
CA ALA A 59 -3.85 -14.14 4.90
C ALA A 59 -5.06 -13.37 4.37
N ASN A 60 -6.22 -13.63 4.95
CA ASN A 60 -7.40 -12.83 4.65
C ASN A 60 -7.32 -11.50 5.40
N ALA A 61 -7.03 -10.43 4.66
CA ALA A 61 -6.90 -9.09 5.22
C ALA A 61 -8.19 -8.61 5.93
N TYR A 62 -9.36 -8.97 5.39
CA TYR A 62 -10.64 -8.61 6.00
C TYR A 62 -10.88 -9.33 7.33
N THR A 63 -10.53 -10.60 7.43
CA THR A 63 -10.60 -11.33 8.71
C THR A 63 -9.70 -10.64 9.75
N ARG A 64 -8.46 -10.37 9.39
CA ARG A 64 -7.51 -9.67 10.30
C ARG A 64 -8.00 -8.28 10.70
N MET A 65 -8.61 -7.55 9.77
CA MET A 65 -9.20 -6.23 10.06
C MET A 65 -10.33 -6.32 11.09
N VAL A 66 -11.27 -7.26 10.92
CA VAL A 66 -12.39 -7.46 11.84
C VAL A 66 -11.91 -7.94 13.22
N GLU A 67 -10.97 -8.87 13.26
CA GLU A 67 -10.37 -9.34 14.51
C GLU A 67 -9.64 -8.23 15.26
N HIS A 68 -8.83 -7.41 14.55
CA HIS A 68 -8.16 -6.26 15.14
C HIS A 68 -9.17 -5.26 15.69
N PHE A 69 -10.21 -4.92 14.93
CA PHE A 69 -11.26 -4.03 15.39
C PHE A 69 -11.95 -4.55 16.65
N GLY A 70 -12.29 -5.85 16.68
CA GLY A 70 -12.87 -6.49 17.86
C GLY A 70 -11.98 -6.38 19.10
N ARG A 71 -10.67 -6.64 18.95
CA ARG A 71 -9.71 -6.50 20.06
C ARG A 71 -9.55 -5.04 20.49
N ALA A 72 -9.56 -4.09 19.57
CA ALA A 72 -9.48 -2.67 19.89
C ALA A 72 -10.72 -2.19 20.67
N VAL A 73 -11.93 -2.60 20.25
CA VAL A 73 -13.19 -2.30 20.96
C VAL A 73 -13.19 -2.92 22.37
N ALA A 74 -12.65 -4.10 22.53
CA ALA A 74 -12.51 -4.76 23.83
C ALA A 74 -11.40 -4.13 24.72
N GLY A 75 -10.66 -3.13 24.23
CA GLY A 75 -9.57 -2.50 24.96
C GLY A 75 -8.30 -3.36 25.09
N ALA A 76 -8.20 -4.45 24.32
CA ALA A 76 -7.06 -5.37 24.35
C ALA A 76 -5.84 -4.83 23.58
N GLU A 77 -6.06 -3.97 22.60
CA GLU A 77 -5.01 -3.29 21.82
C GLU A 77 -5.48 -1.92 21.32
N PRO A 78 -4.56 -0.98 21.04
CA PRO A 78 -4.93 0.29 20.43
C PRO A 78 -5.38 0.11 18.98
N ILE A 79 -6.27 0.99 18.51
CA ILE A 79 -6.63 1.01 17.09
C ILE A 79 -5.41 1.44 16.24
N ARG A 80 -5.06 0.64 15.24
CA ARG A 80 -3.86 0.88 14.43
C ARG A 80 -4.05 2.00 13.40
N TYR A 81 -5.22 2.05 12.77
CA TYR A 81 -5.56 3.03 11.75
C TYR A 81 -6.81 3.77 12.19
N GLY A 82 -6.65 4.97 12.66
CA GLY A 82 -7.73 5.82 13.17
C GLY A 82 -8.29 6.76 12.11
N SER A 83 -9.13 7.70 12.58
CA SER A 83 -9.76 8.71 11.73
C SER A 83 -8.74 9.63 11.03
N GLU A 84 -7.61 9.91 11.65
CA GLU A 84 -6.57 10.76 11.04
C GLU A 84 -5.93 10.10 9.82
N ASP A 85 -5.71 8.79 9.84
CA ASP A 85 -5.22 8.02 8.70
C ASP A 85 -6.24 8.08 7.54
N ALA A 86 -7.52 7.86 7.83
CA ALA A 86 -8.59 7.96 6.85
C ALA A 86 -8.70 9.35 6.22
N ILE A 87 -8.60 10.41 7.03
CA ILE A 87 -8.60 11.81 6.57
C ILE A 87 -7.38 12.10 5.71
N GLY A 88 -6.20 11.64 6.11
CA GLY A 88 -4.96 11.78 5.34
C GLY A 88 -5.06 11.13 3.97
N ASN A 89 -5.60 9.91 3.90
CA ASN A 89 -5.84 9.21 2.66
C ASN A 89 -6.83 9.94 1.75
N ALA A 90 -7.96 10.41 2.29
CA ALA A 90 -8.94 11.20 1.54
C ALA A 90 -8.34 12.49 0.97
N ARG A 91 -7.55 13.23 1.75
CA ARG A 91 -6.83 14.43 1.28
C ARG A 91 -5.88 14.13 0.13
N THR A 92 -5.18 13.01 0.17
CA THR A 92 -4.27 12.59 -0.90
C THR A 92 -5.04 12.32 -2.19
N ILE A 93 -6.19 11.66 -2.10
CA ILE A 93 -7.07 11.39 -3.24
C ILE A 93 -7.60 12.71 -3.82
N ASP A 94 -8.09 13.63 -2.99
CA ASP A 94 -8.58 14.94 -3.43
C ASP A 94 -7.50 15.76 -4.14
N ALA A 95 -6.27 15.75 -3.62
CA ALA A 95 -5.13 16.43 -4.23
C ALA A 95 -4.78 15.82 -5.62
N ALA A 96 -4.85 14.50 -5.76
CA ALA A 96 -4.64 13.83 -7.04
C ALA A 96 -5.70 14.24 -8.08
N PHE A 97 -6.98 14.29 -7.68
CA PHE A 97 -8.06 14.75 -8.56
C PHE A 97 -7.94 16.23 -8.91
N ALA A 98 -7.53 17.09 -7.97
CA ALA A 98 -7.30 18.51 -8.25
C ALA A 98 -6.20 18.68 -9.29
N SER A 99 -5.05 18.02 -9.12
CA SER A 99 -3.94 18.05 -10.07
C SER A 99 -4.33 17.54 -11.47
N ALA A 100 -5.14 16.50 -11.56
CA ALA A 100 -5.63 15.99 -12.84
C ALA A 100 -6.52 17.00 -13.58
N ARG A 101 -7.41 17.71 -12.85
CA ARG A 101 -8.29 18.74 -13.43
C ARG A 101 -7.50 19.94 -13.96
N GLU A 102 -6.50 20.40 -13.25
CA GLU A 102 -5.64 21.51 -13.69
C GLU A 102 -4.94 21.20 -15.02
N ARG A 103 -4.50 19.95 -15.21
CA ARG A 103 -3.86 19.52 -16.47
C ARG A 103 -4.81 19.43 -17.65
N LEU A 104 -6.09 19.20 -17.42
CA LEU A 104 -7.11 19.12 -18.48
C LEU A 104 -7.59 20.49 -18.94
N THR A 105 -7.30 21.55 -18.17
CA THR A 105 -7.70 22.95 -18.45
C THR A 105 -6.56 23.81 -18.97
N SER A 106 -5.37 23.26 -19.06
CA SER A 106 -4.16 23.90 -19.61
C SER A 106 -3.89 23.45 -21.03
#